data_ef99d82cb658b69415ba67b868bcfa19
#
_entry.id   ef99d82cb658b69415ba67b868bcfa19
#
_cell.length_a   1.000
_cell.length_b   1.000
_cell.length_c   1.000
_cell.angle_alpha   90.00
_cell.angle_beta   90.00
_cell.angle_gamma   90.00
#
_symmetry.space_group_name_H-M   'P 1'
#
loop_
_entity.id
_entity.type
_entity.pdbx_description
1 polymer ?
#
loop_
_entity_poly.entity_id
_entity_poly.type
_entity_poly.pdbx_seq_one_letter_code
_entity_poly.pdbx_strand_id
1 'polypeptide(L)'
;MFNQRQLEIIDLLQTEDKVSVSELTQRFGVSLVTVRQDLKKLEDQGVLKRTHGGAIPVDNGYDTSTRMWNNYEQKLRIAQRAASMVSDGETVIVETGSTCSLLARELASKRGVTVITNSVFLCNFVRRCPAL
;
A
#
# COMPACT_ATOMS: atom_id res chain seq x y z
N MET A 1 -7.79 0.81 -3.94
CA MET A 1 -6.79 1.62 -4.68
C MET A 1 -6.79 3.01 -4.08
N PHE A 2 -5.63 3.60 -3.82
CA PHE A 2 -5.50 4.98 -3.33
C PHE A 2 -5.60 5.96 -4.51
N ASN A 3 -6.18 7.13 -4.24
CA ASN A 3 -6.15 8.23 -5.20
C ASN A 3 -4.83 9.00 -5.08
N GLN A 4 -4.55 9.90 -6.06
CA GLN A 4 -3.31 10.67 -6.13
C GLN A 4 -3.02 11.44 -4.83
N ARG A 5 -4.02 12.10 -4.24
CA ARG A 5 -3.88 12.86 -2.98
C ARG A 5 -3.50 11.96 -1.81
N GLN A 6 -4.07 10.75 -1.71
CA GLN A 6 -3.75 9.79 -0.67
C GLN A 6 -2.29 9.30 -0.79
N LEU A 7 -1.81 9.08 -2.02
CA LEU A 7 -0.40 8.74 -2.27
C LEU A 7 0.54 9.87 -1.87
N GLU A 8 0.19 11.11 -2.18
CA GLU A 8 0.98 12.28 -1.77
C GLU A 8 1.02 12.47 -0.25
N ILE A 9 -0.07 12.15 0.48
CA ILE A 9 -0.07 12.14 1.96
C ILE A 9 0.90 11.08 2.48
N ILE A 10 0.95 9.92 1.87
CA ILE A 10 1.88 8.84 2.23
C ILE A 10 3.34 9.31 2.02
N ASP A 11 3.62 9.93 0.87
CA ASP A 11 4.96 10.43 0.56
C ASP A 11 5.41 11.54 1.54
N LEU A 12 4.50 12.44 1.94
CA LEU A 12 4.78 13.44 2.96
C LEU A 12 5.18 12.81 4.30
N LEU A 13 4.46 11.78 4.74
CA LEU A 13 4.74 11.08 6.00
C LEU A 13 6.04 10.27 5.97
N GLN A 14 6.72 10.15 4.82
CA GLN A 14 8.07 9.56 4.75
C GLN A 14 9.17 10.54 5.11
N THR A 15 8.92 11.83 4.94
CA THR A 15 9.87 12.91 5.18
C THR A 15 9.54 13.73 6.41
N GLU A 16 8.32 13.65 6.89
CA GLU A 16 7.80 14.41 8.01
C GLU A 16 7.29 13.48 9.12
N ASP A 17 7.63 13.77 10.37
CA ASP A 17 7.18 12.98 11.53
C ASP A 17 5.68 13.07 11.78
N LYS A 18 5.02 14.08 11.19
CA LYS A 18 3.57 14.30 11.28
C LYS A 18 3.08 15.19 10.16
N VAL A 19 1.80 15.05 9.80
CA VAL A 19 1.06 15.98 8.94
C VAL A 19 -0.16 16.50 9.67
N SER A 20 -0.51 17.77 9.48
CA SER A 20 -1.74 18.34 10.05
C SER A 20 -2.88 18.40 9.02
N VAL A 21 -4.13 18.29 9.49
CA VAL A 21 -5.31 18.43 8.63
C VAL A 21 -5.35 19.81 7.96
N SER A 22 -4.92 20.88 8.66
CA SER A 22 -4.91 22.24 8.12
C SER A 22 -3.91 22.41 6.98
N GLU A 23 -2.69 21.91 7.13
CA GLU A 23 -1.67 21.90 6.08
C GLU A 23 -2.12 21.13 4.84
N LEU A 24 -2.66 19.92 5.05
CA LEU A 24 -3.18 19.11 3.95
C LEU A 24 -4.36 19.78 3.23
N THR A 25 -5.24 20.47 3.97
CA THR A 25 -6.35 21.24 3.41
C THR A 25 -5.85 22.37 2.50
N GLN A 26 -4.87 23.14 2.98
CA GLN A 26 -4.26 24.22 2.19
C GLN A 26 -3.50 23.67 0.97
N ARG A 27 -2.71 22.64 1.16
CA ARG A 27 -1.88 22.04 0.10
C ARG A 27 -2.71 21.47 -1.04
N PHE A 28 -3.80 20.79 -0.72
CA PHE A 28 -4.64 20.11 -1.72
C PHE A 28 -5.86 20.92 -2.17
N GLY A 29 -6.15 22.07 -1.54
CA GLY A 29 -7.31 22.89 -1.88
C GLY A 29 -8.66 22.19 -1.68
N VAL A 30 -8.77 21.29 -0.71
CA VAL A 30 -9.99 20.51 -0.42
C VAL A 30 -10.52 20.78 0.98
N SER A 31 -11.75 20.36 1.27
CA SER A 31 -12.37 20.57 2.57
C SER A 31 -11.72 19.75 3.69
N LEU A 32 -11.85 20.22 4.94
CA LEU A 32 -11.44 19.47 6.15
C LEU A 32 -12.07 18.07 6.21
N VAL A 33 -13.33 17.98 5.75
CA VAL A 33 -14.05 16.69 5.73
C VAL A 33 -13.38 15.71 4.77
N THR A 34 -13.00 16.20 3.59
CA THR A 34 -12.32 15.39 2.56
C THR A 34 -10.98 14.87 3.09
N VAL A 35 -10.16 15.73 3.69
CA VAL A 35 -8.86 15.33 4.28
C VAL A 35 -9.06 14.29 5.37
N ARG A 36 -10.03 14.50 6.29
CA ARG A 36 -10.32 13.53 7.35
C ARG A 36 -10.78 12.18 6.82
N GLN A 37 -11.53 12.14 5.71
CA GLN A 37 -11.93 10.90 5.05
C GLN A 37 -10.73 10.19 4.42
N ASP A 38 -9.81 10.92 3.79
CA ASP A 38 -8.59 10.35 3.25
C ASP A 38 -7.71 9.76 4.35
N LEU A 39 -7.48 10.51 5.43
CA LEU A 39 -6.71 10.02 6.58
C LEU A 39 -7.36 8.79 7.22
N LYS A 40 -8.71 8.74 7.29
CA LYS A 40 -9.41 7.56 7.80
C LYS A 40 -9.16 6.34 6.92
N LYS A 41 -9.29 6.48 5.60
CA LYS A 41 -9.03 5.38 4.66
C LYS A 41 -7.59 4.86 4.76
N LEU A 42 -6.62 5.76 4.92
CA LEU A 42 -5.22 5.40 5.09
C LEU A 42 -4.97 4.69 6.42
N GLU A 43 -5.63 5.13 7.50
CA GLU A 43 -5.58 4.46 8.81
C GLU A 43 -6.22 3.07 8.76
N ASP A 44 -7.39 2.93 8.13
CA ASP A 44 -8.09 1.65 7.96
C ASP A 44 -7.24 0.62 7.16
N GLN A 45 -6.32 1.11 6.33
CA GLN A 45 -5.33 0.30 5.60
C GLN A 45 -3.99 0.11 6.35
N GLY A 46 -3.87 0.65 7.57
CA GLY A 46 -2.67 0.53 8.40
C GLY A 46 -1.47 1.35 7.89
N VAL A 47 -1.70 2.36 7.06
CA VAL A 47 -0.64 3.18 6.44
C VAL A 47 -0.14 4.26 7.39
N LEU A 48 -1.04 4.82 8.18
CA LEU A 48 -0.76 5.88 9.15
C LEU A 48 -1.61 5.70 10.41
N LYS A 49 -1.32 6.48 11.44
CA LYS A 49 -2.14 6.61 12.64
C LYS A 49 -2.63 8.05 12.75
N ARG A 50 -3.95 8.24 12.87
CA ARG A 50 -4.51 9.57 13.06
C ARG A 50 -4.26 10.08 14.47
N THR A 51 -4.06 11.39 14.57
CA THR A 51 -3.97 12.15 15.80
C THR A 51 -5.13 13.16 15.90
N HIS A 52 -5.24 13.92 17.02
CA HIS A 52 -6.30 14.90 17.20
C HIS A 52 -6.39 15.97 16.10
N GLY A 53 -5.30 16.30 15.41
CA GLY A 53 -5.30 17.34 14.38
C GLY A 53 -4.62 16.94 13.06
N GLY A 54 -4.30 15.65 12.87
CA GLY A 54 -3.55 15.21 11.71
C GLY A 54 -3.28 13.71 11.70
N ALA A 55 -2.10 13.34 11.27
CA ALA A 55 -1.64 11.96 11.24
C ALA A 55 -0.12 11.87 11.45
N ILE A 56 0.33 10.71 11.92
CA ILE A 56 1.72 10.33 12.08
C ILE A 56 1.98 9.02 11.32
N PRO A 57 3.23 8.76 10.89
CA PRO A 57 3.59 7.45 10.37
C PRO A 57 3.28 6.35 11.38
N VAL A 58 2.93 5.16 10.89
CA VAL A 58 2.94 3.97 11.74
C VAL A 58 4.40 3.57 11.93
N ASP A 59 4.94 3.81 13.12
CA ASP A 59 6.31 3.41 13.46
C ASP A 59 6.35 1.91 13.76
N ASN A 60 6.49 1.12 12.73
CA ASN A 60 6.70 -0.32 12.79
C ASN A 60 8.04 -0.71 12.15
N GLY A 61 9.07 0.08 12.36
CA GLY A 61 10.52 -0.09 12.11
C GLY A 61 11.00 -0.98 10.94
N TYR A 62 10.30 -2.04 10.59
CA TYR A 62 10.58 -2.98 9.51
C TYR A 62 9.32 -3.54 8.85
N ASP A 63 8.14 -2.95 9.11
CA ASP A 63 6.90 -3.51 8.61
C ASP A 63 6.78 -3.38 7.08
N THR A 64 6.64 -4.52 6.43
CA THR A 64 6.40 -4.62 4.99
C THR A 64 5.15 -3.82 4.56
N SER A 65 4.15 -3.67 5.44
CA SER A 65 2.93 -2.92 5.16
C SER A 65 3.23 -1.45 4.88
N THR A 66 3.98 -0.78 5.77
CA THR A 66 4.38 0.63 5.58
C THR A 66 5.29 0.78 4.36
N ARG A 67 6.29 -0.10 4.21
CA ARG A 67 7.20 -0.09 3.06
C ARG A 67 6.51 -0.35 1.72
N MET A 68 5.37 -1.02 1.70
CA MET A 68 4.63 -1.29 0.47
C MET A 68 4.13 -0.01 -0.18
N TRP A 69 3.78 1.00 0.60
CA TRP A 69 3.24 2.26 0.12
C TRP A 69 4.33 3.25 -0.34
N ASN A 70 5.56 3.10 0.16
CA ASN A 70 6.69 3.91 -0.27
C ASN A 70 7.00 3.64 -1.74
N ASN A 71 7.01 4.67 -2.58
CA ASN A 71 7.18 4.56 -4.03
C ASN A 71 6.18 3.56 -4.66
N TYR A 72 4.92 3.61 -4.20
CA TYR A 72 3.88 2.66 -4.56
C TYR A 72 3.72 2.51 -6.08
N GLU A 73 3.65 3.62 -6.83
CA GLU A 73 3.48 3.61 -8.28
C GLU A 73 4.61 2.88 -9.00
N GLN A 74 5.86 3.11 -8.60
CA GLN A 74 7.02 2.44 -9.17
C GLN A 74 6.98 0.94 -8.88
N LYS A 75 6.68 0.56 -7.64
CA LYS A 75 6.55 -0.84 -7.24
C LYS A 75 5.39 -1.53 -7.94
N LEU A 76 4.27 -0.84 -8.11
CA LEU A 76 3.12 -1.37 -8.83
C LEU A 76 3.48 -1.65 -10.30
N ARG A 77 4.17 -0.73 -10.97
CA ARG A 77 4.64 -0.93 -12.35
C ARG A 77 5.59 -2.13 -12.47
N ILE A 78 6.50 -2.30 -11.51
CA ILE A 78 7.39 -3.46 -11.45
C ILE A 78 6.58 -4.75 -11.26
N ALA A 79 5.64 -4.75 -10.31
CA ALA A 79 4.78 -5.89 -10.02
C ALA A 79 3.92 -6.30 -11.22
N GLN A 80 3.32 -5.34 -11.91
CA GLN A 80 2.53 -5.58 -13.13
C GLN A 80 3.39 -6.13 -14.25
N ARG A 81 4.59 -5.58 -14.44
CA ARG A 81 5.51 -6.11 -15.45
C ARG A 81 5.93 -7.55 -15.13
N ALA A 82 6.27 -7.84 -13.88
CA ALA A 82 6.60 -9.20 -13.44
C ALA A 82 5.41 -10.16 -13.60
N ALA A 83 4.20 -9.76 -13.20
CA ALA A 83 2.99 -10.56 -13.38
C ALA A 83 2.68 -10.86 -14.86
N SER A 84 2.99 -9.93 -15.77
CA SER A 84 2.80 -10.16 -17.21
C SER A 84 3.73 -11.25 -17.80
N MET A 85 4.79 -11.61 -17.07
CA MET A 85 5.72 -12.68 -17.45
C MET A 85 5.29 -14.06 -16.96
N VAL A 86 4.27 -14.12 -16.10
CA VAL A 86 3.72 -15.36 -15.53
C VAL A 86 2.49 -15.79 -16.33
N SER A 87 2.45 -17.03 -16.76
CA SER A 87 1.32 -17.64 -17.47
C SER A 87 0.33 -18.28 -16.49
N ASP A 88 -0.89 -18.50 -16.93
CA ASP A 88 -1.87 -19.29 -16.18
C ASP A 88 -1.36 -20.70 -15.89
N GLY A 89 -1.60 -21.21 -14.70
CA GLY A 89 -1.18 -22.55 -14.27
C GLY A 89 0.26 -22.65 -13.77
N GLU A 90 1.05 -21.60 -13.84
CA GLU A 90 2.45 -21.64 -13.39
C GLU A 90 2.57 -21.62 -11.87
N THR A 91 3.70 -22.17 -11.38
CA THR A 91 4.11 -22.08 -9.98
C THR A 91 5.26 -21.10 -9.86
N VAL A 92 5.12 -20.11 -8.99
CA VAL A 92 6.13 -19.07 -8.75
C VAL A 92 6.53 -19.03 -7.28
N ILE A 93 7.81 -18.82 -7.02
CA ILE A 93 8.33 -18.57 -5.68
C ILE A 93 8.42 -17.06 -5.49
N VAL A 94 7.76 -16.54 -4.47
CA VAL A 94 7.73 -15.12 -4.14
C VAL A 94 8.21 -14.92 -2.71
N GLU A 95 9.39 -14.36 -2.54
CA GLU A 95 9.98 -14.07 -1.24
C GLU A 95 9.35 -12.85 -0.57
N THR A 96 9.75 -12.61 0.70
CA THR A 96 9.28 -11.43 1.45
C THR A 96 9.77 -10.14 0.79
N GLY A 97 8.90 -9.13 0.75
CA GLY A 97 9.24 -7.82 0.21
C GLY A 97 8.00 -7.02 -0.16
N SER A 98 8.09 -5.71 -0.02
CA SER A 98 6.96 -4.82 -0.30
C SER A 98 6.55 -4.81 -1.79
N THR A 99 7.50 -4.90 -2.71
CA THR A 99 7.23 -5.06 -4.15
C THR A 99 6.69 -6.45 -4.46
N CYS A 100 7.24 -7.48 -3.82
CA CYS A 100 6.78 -8.86 -3.96
C CYS A 100 5.34 -9.05 -3.48
N SER A 101 4.91 -8.30 -2.47
CA SER A 101 3.52 -8.31 -2.00
C SER A 101 2.56 -7.74 -3.05
N LEU A 102 2.97 -6.70 -3.77
CA LEU A 102 2.19 -6.18 -4.89
C LEU A 102 2.17 -7.16 -6.07
N LEU A 103 3.29 -7.83 -6.36
CA LEU A 103 3.33 -8.88 -7.38
C LEU A 103 2.34 -10.00 -7.06
N ALA A 104 2.33 -10.51 -5.83
CA ALA A 104 1.40 -11.57 -5.44
C ALA A 104 -0.07 -11.14 -5.61
N ARG A 105 -0.41 -9.87 -5.36
CA ARG A 105 -1.74 -9.32 -5.64
C ARG A 105 -2.07 -9.31 -7.13
N GLU A 106 -1.13 -8.90 -7.98
CA GLU A 106 -1.35 -8.91 -9.43
C GLU A 106 -1.49 -10.35 -9.98
N LEU A 107 -0.76 -11.31 -9.40
CA LEU A 107 -0.89 -12.74 -9.76
C LEU A 107 -2.25 -13.33 -9.38
N ALA A 108 -2.95 -12.77 -8.40
CA ALA A 108 -4.29 -13.20 -8.02
C ALA A 108 -5.32 -13.11 -9.15
N SER A 109 -5.08 -12.28 -10.16
CA SER A 109 -5.94 -12.18 -11.35
C SER A 109 -5.71 -13.30 -12.38
N LYS A 110 -4.65 -14.10 -12.20
CA LYS A 110 -4.29 -15.22 -13.09
C LYS A 110 -5.01 -16.49 -12.68
N ARG A 111 -5.26 -17.38 -13.64
CA ARG A 111 -5.95 -18.65 -13.37
C ARG A 111 -4.96 -19.74 -12.99
N GLY A 112 -5.23 -20.41 -11.87
CA GLY A 112 -4.48 -21.58 -11.43
C GLY A 112 -3.01 -21.34 -11.11
N VAL A 113 -2.59 -20.10 -10.90
CA VAL A 113 -1.23 -19.81 -10.47
C VAL A 113 -1.04 -20.22 -9.03
N THR A 114 0.04 -20.95 -8.76
CA THR A 114 0.44 -21.33 -7.40
C THR A 114 1.58 -20.44 -6.93
N VAL A 115 1.41 -19.80 -5.77
CA VAL A 115 2.45 -18.96 -5.16
C VAL A 115 3.02 -19.68 -3.95
N ILE A 116 4.32 -19.96 -3.96
CA ILE A 116 5.10 -20.50 -2.84
C ILE A 116 5.81 -19.33 -2.17
N THR A 117 5.63 -19.15 -0.86
CA THR A 117 6.25 -18.05 -0.12
C THR A 117 6.59 -18.41 1.31
N ASN A 118 7.63 -17.79 1.86
CA ASN A 118 7.99 -17.80 3.27
C ASN A 118 7.45 -16.59 4.04
N SER A 119 6.70 -15.69 3.39
CA SER A 119 6.23 -14.45 3.96
C SER A 119 4.81 -14.57 4.54
N VAL A 120 4.70 -14.59 5.86
CA VAL A 120 3.40 -14.53 6.58
C VAL A 120 2.64 -13.27 6.22
N PHE A 121 3.33 -12.14 6.05
CA PHE A 121 2.70 -10.89 5.61
C PHE A 121 2.05 -11.05 4.24
N LEU A 122 2.77 -11.62 3.26
CA LEU A 122 2.27 -11.83 1.91
C LEU A 122 1.04 -12.73 1.91
N CYS A 123 1.06 -13.85 2.64
CA CYS A 123 -0.09 -14.74 2.78
C CYS A 123 -1.32 -14.00 3.33
N ASN A 124 -1.16 -13.20 4.38
CA ASN A 124 -2.25 -12.44 4.98
C ASN A 124 -2.73 -11.30 4.08
N PHE A 125 -1.83 -10.66 3.35
CA PHE A 125 -2.15 -9.57 2.43
C PHE A 125 -3.00 -10.07 1.26
N VAL A 126 -2.59 -11.15 0.61
CA VAL A 126 -3.28 -11.75 -0.53
C VAL A 126 -4.67 -12.26 -0.13
N ARG A 127 -4.81 -12.90 1.03
CA ARG A 127 -6.11 -13.36 1.55
C ARG A 127 -7.14 -12.25 1.78
N ARG A 128 -6.72 -11.00 1.91
CA ARG A 128 -7.60 -9.83 2.09
C ARG A 128 -7.92 -9.12 0.78
N CYS A 129 -7.33 -9.55 -0.33
CA CYS A 129 -7.61 -8.99 -1.64
C CYS A 129 -8.91 -9.59 -2.19
N PRO A 130 -9.93 -8.78 -2.54
CA PRO A 130 -11.24 -9.30 -2.95
C PRO A 130 -11.25 -10.02 -4.32
N ALA A 131 -10.13 -10.13 -4.98
CA ALA A 131 -9.97 -10.79 -6.29
C ALA A 131 -9.47 -12.26 -6.19
N LEU A 132 -9.44 -12.82 -4.97
CA LEU A 132 -9.03 -14.21 -4.72
C LEU A 132 -10.17 -15.00 -4.13
#